data_0d3370c9e60ddf83565bcc57cbcd939f
#
_entry.id   0d3370c9e60ddf83565bcc57cbcd939f
#
_cell.length_a   1.000
_cell.length_b   1.000
_cell.length_c   1.000
_cell.angle_alpha   90.00
_cell.angle_beta   90.00
_cell.angle_gamma   90.00
#
_symmetry.space_group_name_H-M   'P 1'
#
loop_
_entity.id
_entity.type
_entity.pdbx_description
1 polymer ?
#
loop_
_entity_poly.entity_id
_entity_poly.type
_entity_poly.pdbx_seq_one_letter_code
_entity_poly.pdbx_strand_id
1 'polypeptide(L)'
;MATTDQGLPILPVWCVWVEPLPEGGGSRWDRRWFEAVEAALSTWSQHLSLVRVADAGRAQVLVQRRRPQRRQIAGVWRASHGRGTLLLRRVNRSGDSPEGTDLAESPLEPLVVVQVSPDQRRQAIEATALHELGHAFGIWGHSDEAADAMATAPGAEPVLKLSERDRRTLEWLRRQPTGFGRP
;
A
#
# COMPACT_ATOMS: atom_id res chain seq x y z
N MET A 1 0.00 -1.81 15.92
CA MET A 1 -0.99 -2.13 14.85
C MET A 1 -1.91 -0.95 14.67
N ALA A 2 -2.23 -0.57 13.43
CA ALA A 2 -3.24 0.46 13.18
C ALA A 2 -4.63 -0.19 13.33
N THR A 3 -5.22 -0.08 14.51
CA THR A 3 -6.61 -0.45 14.76
C THR A 3 -7.46 0.80 14.76
N THR A 4 -8.64 0.72 14.15
CA THR A 4 -9.66 1.76 14.16
C THR A 4 -10.85 1.29 15.01
N ASP A 5 -11.81 2.18 15.28
CA ASP A 5 -13.07 1.81 15.96
C ASP A 5 -13.88 0.77 15.16
N GLN A 6 -13.58 0.59 13.87
CA GLN A 6 -14.17 -0.44 13.00
C GLN A 6 -13.29 -1.69 12.86
N GLY A 7 -12.25 -1.85 13.68
CA GLY A 7 -11.31 -2.95 13.63
C GLY A 7 -10.12 -2.68 12.68
N LEU A 8 -9.55 -3.74 12.15
CA LEU A 8 -8.40 -3.64 11.25
C LEU A 8 -8.84 -3.19 9.85
N PRO A 9 -8.13 -2.24 9.21
CA PRO A 9 -8.46 -1.75 7.88
C PRO A 9 -8.07 -2.76 6.80
N ILE A 10 -8.83 -3.86 6.72
CA ILE A 10 -8.62 -4.97 5.79
C ILE A 10 -9.82 -5.10 4.88
N LEU A 11 -9.58 -5.28 3.59
CA LEU A 11 -10.62 -5.46 2.58
C LEU A 11 -10.52 -6.85 1.93
N PRO A 12 -11.65 -7.45 1.52
CA PRO A 12 -11.66 -8.71 0.78
C PRO A 12 -11.06 -8.54 -0.63
N VAL A 13 -11.21 -7.36 -1.23
CA VAL A 13 -10.67 -6.98 -2.53
C VAL A 13 -10.09 -5.58 -2.42
N TRP A 14 -8.90 -5.36 -2.95
CA TRP A 14 -8.23 -4.08 -2.96
C TRP A 14 -8.19 -3.50 -4.37
N CYS A 15 -8.75 -2.32 -4.58
CA CYS A 15 -8.56 -1.56 -5.80
C CYS A 15 -7.27 -0.75 -5.70
N VAL A 16 -6.35 -0.99 -6.63
CA VAL A 16 -5.01 -0.40 -6.64
C VAL A 16 -4.83 0.48 -7.86
N TRP A 17 -4.52 1.73 -7.63
CA TRP A 17 -4.06 2.66 -8.64
C TRP A 17 -2.54 2.82 -8.53
N VAL A 18 -1.86 2.73 -9.66
CA VAL A 18 -0.43 3.07 -9.75
C VAL A 18 -0.30 4.29 -10.65
N GLU A 19 0.48 5.26 -10.22
CA GLU A 19 0.78 6.44 -11.01
C GLU A 19 1.24 6.05 -12.42
N PRO A 20 0.52 6.48 -13.47
CA PRO A 20 0.81 6.05 -14.84
C PRO A 20 2.16 6.60 -15.30
N LEU A 21 2.65 6.01 -16.37
CA LEU A 21 3.78 6.59 -17.10
C LEU A 21 3.36 7.94 -17.69
N PRO A 22 4.27 8.91 -17.78
CA PRO A 22 4.03 10.16 -18.50
C PRO A 22 3.61 9.92 -19.95
N GLU A 23 2.92 10.87 -20.55
CA GLU A 23 2.58 10.85 -21.97
C GLU A 23 3.83 10.55 -22.82
N GLY A 24 3.68 9.70 -23.84
CA GLY A 24 4.80 9.22 -24.65
C GLY A 24 5.62 8.10 -24.00
N GLY A 25 5.15 7.50 -22.88
CA GLY A 25 5.76 6.33 -22.24
C GLY A 25 6.89 6.64 -21.27
N GLY A 26 7.16 7.91 -21.00
CA GLY A 26 8.13 8.36 -20.02
C GLY A 26 9.59 7.99 -20.32
N SER A 27 10.48 8.35 -19.41
CA SER A 27 11.90 8.01 -19.46
C SER A 27 12.16 6.53 -19.12
N ARG A 28 13.41 6.07 -19.36
CA ARG A 28 13.84 4.73 -18.89
C ARG A 28 13.69 4.55 -17.37
N TRP A 29 13.80 5.65 -16.62
CA TRP A 29 13.68 5.63 -15.17
C TRP A 29 12.24 5.46 -14.72
N ASP A 30 11.29 6.09 -15.43
CA ASP A 30 9.86 5.95 -15.20
C ASP A 30 9.40 4.53 -15.47
N ARG A 31 9.82 3.95 -16.60
CA ARG A 31 9.51 2.55 -16.95
C ARG A 31 10.11 1.58 -15.92
N ARG A 32 11.36 1.79 -15.52
CA ARG A 32 12.02 0.96 -14.48
C ARG A 32 11.25 0.96 -13.17
N TRP A 33 10.79 2.14 -12.73
CA TRP A 33 10.00 2.27 -11.51
C TRP A 33 8.66 1.54 -11.66
N PHE A 34 7.95 1.79 -12.75
CA PHE A 34 6.65 1.17 -13.03
C PHE A 34 6.75 -0.35 -13.06
N GLU A 35 7.71 -0.92 -13.79
CA GLU A 35 7.94 -2.36 -13.86
C GLU A 35 8.28 -2.98 -12.49
N ALA A 36 9.06 -2.28 -11.66
CA ALA A 36 9.40 -2.75 -10.32
C ALA A 36 8.18 -2.77 -9.38
N VAL A 37 7.32 -1.75 -9.45
CA VAL A 37 6.06 -1.70 -8.69
C VAL A 37 5.10 -2.78 -9.16
N GLU A 38 4.97 -3.00 -10.47
CA GLU A 38 4.12 -4.07 -11.01
C GLU A 38 4.62 -5.46 -10.59
N ALA A 39 5.93 -5.69 -10.51
CA ALA A 39 6.50 -6.94 -10.00
C ALA A 39 6.14 -7.16 -8.52
N ALA A 40 6.23 -6.12 -7.69
CA ALA A 40 5.83 -6.19 -6.28
C ALA A 40 4.30 -6.47 -6.14
N LEU A 41 3.46 -5.82 -6.94
CA LEU A 41 2.02 -6.08 -6.96
C LEU A 41 1.71 -7.50 -7.43
N SER A 42 2.42 -8.01 -8.43
CA SER A 42 2.30 -9.39 -8.90
C SER A 42 2.61 -10.40 -7.78
N THR A 43 3.62 -10.11 -6.94
CA THR A 43 3.93 -10.95 -5.78
C THR A 43 2.78 -10.96 -4.77
N TRP A 44 2.19 -9.81 -4.42
CA TRP A 44 1.06 -9.74 -3.51
C TRP A 44 -0.22 -10.36 -4.09
N SER A 45 -0.45 -10.23 -5.41
CA SER A 45 -1.65 -10.78 -6.07
C SER A 45 -1.76 -12.31 -6.01
N GLN A 46 -0.68 -13.00 -5.71
CA GLN A 46 -0.69 -14.45 -5.45
C GLN A 46 -1.37 -14.80 -4.12
N HIS A 47 -1.55 -13.82 -3.24
CA HIS A 47 -2.05 -14.01 -1.87
C HIS A 47 -3.28 -13.16 -1.55
N LEU A 48 -3.60 -12.17 -2.38
CA LEU A 48 -4.69 -11.21 -2.19
C LEU A 48 -5.46 -10.99 -3.50
N SER A 49 -6.74 -10.68 -3.38
CA SER A 49 -7.53 -10.23 -4.52
C SER A 49 -7.26 -8.75 -4.79
N LEU A 50 -6.52 -8.47 -5.85
CA LEU A 50 -6.17 -7.11 -6.29
C LEU A 50 -6.86 -6.79 -7.61
N VAL A 51 -7.44 -5.60 -7.72
CA VAL A 51 -8.03 -5.07 -8.94
C VAL A 51 -7.31 -3.79 -9.33
N ARG A 52 -6.79 -3.72 -10.55
CA ARG A 52 -6.19 -2.50 -11.09
C ARG A 52 -7.27 -1.53 -11.54
N VAL A 53 -7.18 -0.28 -11.12
CA VAL A 53 -8.11 0.79 -11.51
C VAL A 53 -7.34 1.92 -12.20
N ALA A 54 -7.96 2.51 -13.21
CA ALA A 54 -7.39 3.66 -13.93
C ALA A 54 -7.65 4.99 -13.21
N ASP A 55 -8.77 5.06 -12.47
CA ASP A 55 -9.16 6.24 -11.71
C ASP A 55 -8.68 6.13 -10.27
N ALA A 56 -7.82 7.07 -9.86
CA ALA A 56 -7.30 7.17 -8.49
C ALA A 56 -8.42 7.35 -7.45
N GLY A 57 -9.53 8.00 -7.81
CA GLY A 57 -10.68 8.21 -6.93
C GLY A 57 -11.36 6.90 -6.52
N ARG A 58 -11.22 5.84 -7.30
CA ARG A 58 -11.80 4.52 -7.07
C ARG A 58 -10.87 3.55 -6.34
N ALA A 59 -9.62 3.95 -6.09
CA ALA A 59 -8.63 3.09 -5.44
C ALA A 59 -8.68 3.20 -3.93
N GLN A 60 -8.39 2.11 -3.24
CA GLN A 60 -8.05 2.07 -1.81
C GLN A 60 -6.54 2.14 -1.59
N VAL A 61 -5.74 1.80 -2.59
CA VAL A 61 -4.28 1.93 -2.55
C VAL A 61 -3.81 2.80 -3.71
N LEU A 62 -3.13 3.90 -3.39
CA LEU A 62 -2.53 4.82 -4.35
C LEU A 62 -1.02 4.68 -4.31
N VAL A 63 -0.42 4.12 -5.36
CA VAL A 63 1.04 3.99 -5.46
C VAL A 63 1.61 5.13 -6.29
N GLN A 64 2.41 5.97 -5.63
CA GLN A 64 2.97 7.21 -6.20
C GLN A 64 4.47 7.10 -6.42
N ARG A 65 4.95 7.59 -7.57
CA ARG A 65 6.36 7.71 -7.93
C ARG A 65 6.96 8.95 -7.29
N ARG A 66 7.12 8.89 -5.97
CA ARG A 66 7.58 10.03 -5.19
C ARG A 66 8.50 9.60 -4.07
N ARG A 67 9.58 10.35 -3.87
CA ARG A 67 10.40 10.21 -2.68
C ARG A 67 9.65 10.75 -1.45
N PRO A 68 9.49 9.97 -0.37
CA PRO A 68 8.89 10.47 0.85
C PRO A 68 9.67 11.65 1.44
N GLN A 69 8.93 12.60 2.01
CA GLN A 69 9.56 13.71 2.73
C GLN A 69 10.33 13.21 3.95
N ARG A 70 11.47 13.84 4.24
CA ARG A 70 12.24 13.58 5.46
C ARG A 70 11.38 13.87 6.69
N ARG A 71 11.56 13.05 7.70
CA ARG A 71 10.91 13.26 9.00
C ARG A 71 11.95 13.35 10.10
N GLN A 72 11.67 14.17 11.11
CA GLN A 72 12.46 14.21 12.32
C GLN A 72 11.95 13.14 13.28
N ILE A 73 12.83 12.20 13.64
CA ILE A 73 12.55 11.12 14.59
C ILE A 73 13.60 11.22 15.68
N ALA A 74 13.15 11.43 16.92
CA ALA A 74 14.02 11.65 18.08
C ALA A 74 15.10 12.73 17.81
N GLY A 75 14.71 13.87 17.20
CA GLY A 75 15.60 14.98 16.90
C GLY A 75 16.48 14.80 15.65
N VAL A 76 16.50 13.63 15.02
CA VAL A 76 17.32 13.31 13.84
C VAL A 76 16.47 13.28 12.58
N TRP A 77 16.91 14.00 11.52
CA TRP A 77 16.27 13.95 10.21
C TRP A 77 16.57 12.63 9.50
N ARG A 78 15.52 11.86 9.25
CA ARG A 78 15.60 10.59 8.53
C ARG A 78 14.94 10.68 7.16
N ALA A 79 15.61 10.15 6.15
CA ALA A 79 15.05 9.91 4.82
C ALA A 79 14.65 8.44 4.72
N SER A 80 13.55 8.16 4.02
CA SER A 80 13.18 6.80 3.62
C SER A 80 13.01 6.74 2.11
N HIS A 81 13.09 5.55 1.57
CA HIS A 81 12.84 5.30 0.15
C HIS A 81 11.40 4.92 -0.14
N GLY A 82 10.67 4.49 0.88
CA GLY A 82 9.26 4.17 0.81
C GLY A 82 8.51 4.75 2.01
N ARG A 83 7.18 4.86 1.87
CA ARG A 83 6.24 5.20 2.94
C ARG A 83 4.82 4.80 2.60
N GLY A 84 4.19 4.00 3.46
CA GLY A 84 2.74 3.82 3.51
C GLY A 84 2.11 4.81 4.50
N THR A 85 1.00 5.44 4.11
CA THR A 85 0.22 6.32 4.99
C THR A 85 -1.24 5.91 4.91
N LEU A 86 -1.80 5.48 6.04
CA LEU A 86 -3.22 5.15 6.16
C LEU A 86 -4.04 6.41 6.41
N LEU A 87 -5.08 6.58 5.63
CA LEU A 87 -6.14 7.55 5.79
C LEU A 87 -7.47 6.80 5.84
N LEU A 88 -8.49 7.40 6.44
CA LEU A 88 -9.86 6.92 6.36
C LEU A 88 -10.66 7.93 5.56
N ARG A 89 -11.40 7.47 4.56
CA ARG A 89 -12.32 8.32 3.79
C ARG A 89 -13.74 7.80 3.90
N ARG A 90 -14.69 8.70 3.85
CA ARG A 90 -16.10 8.34 3.68
C ARG A 90 -16.39 8.16 2.20
N VAL A 91 -17.13 7.11 1.87
CA VAL A 91 -17.45 6.78 0.48
C VAL A 91 -18.95 6.80 0.29
N ASN A 92 -19.40 7.65 -0.60
CA ASN A 92 -20.78 7.60 -1.05
C ASN A 92 -20.89 6.48 -2.11
N ARG A 93 -21.52 5.36 -1.75
CA ARG A 93 -21.70 4.20 -2.65
C ARG A 93 -22.88 4.35 -3.60
N SER A 94 -23.72 5.34 -3.37
CA SER A 94 -24.93 5.55 -4.18
C SER A 94 -24.67 6.61 -5.23
N GLY A 95 -24.58 6.21 -6.48
CA GLY A 95 -24.68 7.14 -7.62
C GLY A 95 -26.03 7.85 -7.73
N ASP A 96 -27.00 7.52 -6.87
CA ASP A 96 -28.37 8.03 -6.81
C ASP A 96 -28.75 8.50 -5.40
N SER A 97 -27.83 9.09 -4.64
CA SER A 97 -28.26 9.71 -3.38
C SER A 97 -28.98 11.02 -3.65
N PRO A 98 -30.22 11.20 -3.14
CA PRO A 98 -30.89 12.50 -3.20
C PRO A 98 -30.03 13.54 -2.47
N GLU A 99 -30.03 14.77 -2.97
CA GLU A 99 -29.45 15.93 -2.32
C GLU A 99 -29.89 15.96 -0.85
N GLY A 100 -28.94 15.78 0.08
CA GLY A 100 -29.21 15.79 1.51
C GLY A 100 -28.78 14.59 2.34
N THR A 101 -28.15 13.56 1.74
CA THR A 101 -27.60 12.45 2.54
C THR A 101 -26.44 12.94 3.39
N ASP A 102 -26.59 12.86 4.72
CA ASP A 102 -25.54 13.25 5.67
C ASP A 102 -24.30 12.40 5.45
N LEU A 103 -23.20 13.02 5.02
CA LEU A 103 -21.92 12.38 4.84
C LEU A 103 -21.43 11.68 6.12
N ALA A 104 -21.97 12.05 7.29
CA ALA A 104 -21.63 11.43 8.56
C ALA A 104 -22.03 9.95 8.63
N GLU A 105 -23.03 9.51 7.91
CA GLU A 105 -23.52 8.11 7.89
C GLU A 105 -22.85 7.25 6.80
N SER A 106 -22.11 7.86 5.87
CA SER A 106 -21.43 7.12 4.81
C SER A 106 -20.35 6.17 5.38
N PRO A 107 -20.25 4.93 4.86
CA PRO A 107 -19.26 3.98 5.36
C PRO A 107 -17.83 4.49 5.18
N LEU A 108 -17.00 4.19 6.18
CA LEU A 108 -15.57 4.49 6.12
C LEU A 108 -14.85 3.41 5.31
N GLU A 109 -13.95 3.85 4.46
CA GLU A 109 -13.00 2.99 3.74
C GLU A 109 -11.56 3.35 4.08
N PRO A 110 -10.64 2.36 4.14
CA PRO A 110 -9.22 2.66 4.19
C PRO A 110 -8.78 3.22 2.83
N LEU A 111 -7.96 4.26 2.89
CA LEU A 111 -7.21 4.79 1.75
C LEU A 111 -5.74 4.81 2.13
N VAL A 112 -4.92 4.05 1.44
CA VAL A 112 -3.48 4.00 1.72
C VAL A 112 -2.71 4.65 0.59
N VAL A 113 -1.94 5.68 0.92
CA VAL A 113 -1.02 6.32 -0.01
C VAL A 113 0.35 5.69 0.19
N VAL A 114 0.83 5.01 -0.84
CA VAL A 114 2.15 4.38 -0.91
C VAL A 114 3.06 5.23 -1.77
N GLN A 115 4.11 5.77 -1.17
CA GLN A 115 5.15 6.51 -1.88
C GLN A 115 6.38 5.63 -2.03
N VAL A 116 6.88 5.49 -3.26
CA VAL A 116 8.10 4.74 -3.57
C VAL A 116 9.04 5.64 -4.36
N SER A 117 10.26 5.85 -3.82
CA SER A 117 11.28 6.68 -4.47
C SER A 117 11.72 6.08 -5.81
N PRO A 118 11.75 6.86 -6.90
CA PRO A 118 12.28 6.41 -8.19
C PRO A 118 13.81 6.37 -8.23
N ASP A 119 14.50 6.96 -7.24
CA ASP A 119 15.95 7.20 -7.22
C ASP A 119 16.76 5.98 -6.76
N GLN A 120 16.30 4.76 -7.08
CA GLN A 120 16.93 3.53 -6.66
C GLN A 120 17.20 2.60 -7.87
N ARG A 121 18.00 1.54 -7.63
CA ARG A 121 18.11 0.42 -8.57
C ARG A 121 16.79 -0.35 -8.62
N ARG A 122 16.49 -1.01 -9.74
CA ARG A 122 15.21 -1.72 -9.96
C ARG A 122 14.81 -2.64 -8.81
N GLN A 123 15.72 -3.51 -8.38
CA GLN A 123 15.46 -4.46 -7.28
C GLN A 123 15.20 -3.75 -5.95
N ALA A 124 15.87 -2.62 -5.68
CA ALA A 124 15.61 -1.85 -4.47
C ALA A 124 14.26 -1.13 -4.52
N ILE A 125 13.81 -0.65 -5.70
CA ILE A 125 12.45 -0.12 -5.89
C ILE A 125 11.42 -1.23 -5.65
N GLU A 126 11.63 -2.41 -6.22
CA GLU A 126 10.75 -3.57 -6.07
C GLU A 126 10.63 -4.01 -4.61
N ALA A 127 11.75 -4.15 -3.90
CA ALA A 127 11.76 -4.49 -2.48
C ALA A 127 11.09 -3.41 -1.61
N THR A 128 11.35 -2.12 -1.90
CA THR A 128 10.67 -1.01 -1.22
C THR A 128 9.16 -1.05 -1.48
N ALA A 129 8.74 -1.25 -2.73
CA ALA A 129 7.33 -1.36 -3.09
C ALA A 129 6.68 -2.58 -2.42
N LEU A 130 7.36 -3.73 -2.38
CA LEU A 130 6.88 -4.94 -1.73
C LEU A 130 6.62 -4.69 -0.24
N HIS A 131 7.55 -4.03 0.45
CA HIS A 131 7.42 -3.65 1.86
C HIS A 131 6.24 -2.68 2.10
N GLU A 132 6.20 -1.57 1.38
CA GLU A 132 5.18 -0.54 1.58
C GLU A 132 3.77 -1.01 1.19
N LEU A 133 3.66 -1.90 0.22
CA LEU A 133 2.42 -2.57 -0.13
C LEU A 133 1.96 -3.52 0.99
N GLY A 134 2.88 -4.14 1.74
CA GLY A 134 2.52 -4.91 2.93
C GLY A 134 1.80 -4.06 3.97
N HIS A 135 2.27 -2.83 4.21
CA HIS A 135 1.55 -1.87 5.04
C HIS A 135 0.18 -1.53 4.45
N ALA A 136 0.12 -1.31 3.14
CA ALA A 136 -1.14 -0.99 2.47
C ALA A 136 -2.19 -2.11 2.62
N PHE A 137 -1.76 -3.36 2.63
CA PHE A 137 -2.63 -4.53 2.78
C PHE A 137 -2.85 -4.98 4.23
N GLY A 138 -2.45 -4.15 5.20
CA GLY A 138 -2.79 -4.31 6.61
C GLY A 138 -1.65 -4.75 7.53
N ILE A 139 -0.47 -5.10 7.04
CA ILE A 139 0.67 -5.48 7.88
C ILE A 139 1.39 -4.22 8.38
N TRP A 140 0.85 -3.56 9.39
CA TRP A 140 1.42 -2.31 9.93
C TRP A 140 2.58 -2.53 10.91
N GLY A 141 2.85 -3.76 11.27
CA GLY A 141 4.03 -4.13 12.06
C GLY A 141 5.24 -4.42 11.17
N HIS A 142 6.40 -4.52 11.80
CA HIS A 142 7.63 -4.93 11.15
C HIS A 142 8.15 -6.24 11.75
N SER A 143 8.90 -6.99 10.94
CA SER A 143 9.65 -8.16 11.37
C SER A 143 11.05 -7.78 11.81
N ASP A 144 11.59 -8.53 12.76
CA ASP A 144 12.98 -8.50 13.19
C ASP A 144 13.91 -9.36 12.30
N GLU A 145 13.33 -10.16 11.39
CA GLU A 145 14.06 -11.02 10.47
C GLU A 145 14.35 -10.29 9.15
N ALA A 146 15.62 -10.10 8.83
CA ALA A 146 16.05 -9.33 7.66
C ALA A 146 15.65 -9.95 6.31
N ALA A 147 15.32 -11.24 6.28
CA ALA A 147 14.87 -11.96 5.10
C ALA A 147 13.37 -11.80 4.82
N ASP A 148 12.61 -11.20 5.73
CA ASP A 148 11.20 -10.93 5.54
C ASP A 148 10.99 -9.65 4.70
N ALA A 149 9.96 -9.63 3.87
CA ALA A 149 9.58 -8.42 3.14
C ALA A 149 9.18 -7.28 4.10
N MET A 150 8.62 -7.62 5.27
CA MET A 150 8.24 -6.67 6.31
C MET A 150 9.34 -6.40 7.36
N ALA A 151 10.61 -6.65 7.03
CA ALA A 151 11.73 -6.37 7.94
C ALA A 151 11.81 -4.89 8.36
N THR A 152 12.13 -4.61 9.63
CA THR A 152 12.35 -3.24 10.15
C THR A 152 13.49 -2.53 9.41
N ALA A 153 14.53 -3.27 9.06
CA ALA A 153 15.68 -2.79 8.30
C ALA A 153 15.97 -3.78 7.17
N PRO A 154 16.13 -3.28 5.94
CA PRO A 154 16.49 -4.15 4.83
C PRO A 154 17.87 -4.78 5.08
N GLY A 155 18.02 -6.05 4.68
CA GLY A 155 19.31 -6.72 4.65
C GLY A 155 20.23 -6.16 3.55
N ALA A 156 21.38 -6.80 3.37
CA ALA A 156 22.33 -6.44 2.32
C ALA A 156 21.76 -6.65 0.92
N GLU A 157 20.91 -7.66 0.76
CA GLU A 157 20.25 -7.99 -0.51
C GLU A 157 18.77 -7.61 -0.47
N PRO A 158 18.20 -7.07 -1.58
CA PRO A 158 16.79 -6.75 -1.67
C PRO A 158 15.90 -8.00 -1.56
N VAL A 159 14.91 -7.97 -0.68
CA VAL A 159 13.90 -9.03 -0.55
C VAL A 159 12.82 -8.83 -1.60
N LEU A 160 12.68 -9.79 -2.52
CA LEU A 160 11.73 -9.73 -3.66
C LEU A 160 10.58 -10.75 -3.56
N LYS A 161 10.47 -11.44 -2.42
CA LYS A 161 9.45 -12.48 -2.18
C LYS A 161 8.91 -12.34 -0.77
N LEU A 162 7.68 -12.75 -0.57
CA LEU A 162 7.12 -12.87 0.76
C LEU A 162 7.67 -14.12 1.45
N SER A 163 8.16 -13.95 2.67
CA SER A 163 8.55 -15.07 3.51
C SER A 163 7.32 -15.87 3.97
N GLU A 164 7.53 -16.99 4.58
CA GLU A 164 6.46 -17.76 5.21
C GLU A 164 5.84 -16.97 6.38
N ARG A 165 6.64 -16.20 7.11
CA ARG A 165 6.19 -15.35 8.21
C ARG A 165 5.29 -14.21 7.70
N ASP A 166 5.66 -13.54 6.61
CA ASP A 166 4.84 -12.50 5.97
C ASP A 166 3.47 -13.07 5.57
N ARG A 167 3.46 -14.24 4.92
CA ARG A 167 2.22 -14.90 4.48
C ARG A 167 1.33 -15.32 5.65
N ARG A 168 1.90 -15.91 6.69
CA ARG A 168 1.16 -16.28 7.91
C ARG A 168 0.57 -15.06 8.61
N THR A 169 1.30 -13.95 8.65
CA THR A 169 0.81 -12.69 9.20
C THR A 169 -0.38 -12.18 8.40
N LEU A 170 -0.30 -12.20 7.07
CA LEU A 170 -1.39 -11.82 6.19
C LEU A 170 -2.62 -12.71 6.38
N GLU A 171 -2.45 -14.02 6.43
CA GLU A 171 -3.55 -14.98 6.67
C GLU A 171 -4.21 -14.76 8.03
N TRP A 172 -3.41 -14.50 9.07
CA TRP A 172 -3.94 -14.17 10.39
C TRP A 172 -4.77 -12.89 10.36
N LEU A 173 -4.25 -11.84 9.72
CA LEU A 173 -4.96 -10.57 9.56
C LEU A 173 -6.33 -10.75 8.88
N ARG A 174 -6.39 -11.53 7.79
CA ARG A 174 -7.63 -11.78 7.04
C ARG A 174 -8.71 -12.50 7.84
N ARG A 175 -8.35 -13.16 8.92
CA ARG A 175 -9.29 -13.84 9.85
C ARG A 175 -9.80 -12.92 10.95
N GLN A 176 -9.23 -11.73 11.09
CA GLN A 176 -9.65 -10.79 12.14
C GLN A 176 -10.99 -10.14 11.78
N PRO A 177 -11.81 -9.83 12.79
CA PRO A 177 -13.03 -9.10 12.56
C PRO A 177 -12.71 -7.69 12.02
N THR A 178 -13.47 -7.28 11.02
CA THR A 178 -13.38 -5.93 10.45
C THR A 178 -14.77 -5.43 10.07
N GLY A 179 -15.02 -4.15 10.26
CA GLY A 179 -16.19 -3.43 9.75
C GLY A 179 -15.98 -2.87 8.34
N PHE A 180 -14.75 -2.93 7.82
CA PHE A 180 -14.45 -2.43 6.48
C PHE A 180 -14.86 -3.42 5.39
N GLY A 181 -15.33 -2.90 4.25
CA GLY A 181 -15.69 -3.72 3.09
C GLY A 181 -16.94 -4.59 3.27
N ARG A 182 -17.70 -4.40 4.36
CA ARG A 182 -19.04 -5.00 4.51
C ARG A 182 -20.08 -4.12 3.81
N PRO A 183 -21.10 -4.73 3.19
CA PRO A 183 -22.21 -3.98 2.58
C PRO A 183 -23.01 -3.20 3.63
#